data_463757a89133bcf052b90fcedd7aa904
#
_entry.id   463757a89133bcf052b90fcedd7aa904
#
_cell.length_a   1.000
_cell.length_b   1.000
_cell.length_c   1.000
_cell.angle_alpha   90.00
_cell.angle_beta   90.00
_cell.angle_gamma   90.00
#
_symmetry.space_group_name_H-M   'P 1'
#
loop_
_entity.id
_entity.type
_entity.pdbx_description
1 polymer ?
#
loop_
_entity_poly.entity_id
_entity_poly.type
_entity_poly.pdbx_seq_one_letter_code
_entity_poly.pdbx_strand_id
1 'polypeptide(L)'
;MTKRQAKQNKDAEKKTPFAVRSGDLQKARQKLVAELGLEKYVLDLDLNGYAVVPPEVTGVTPAHVDRLTEVLLAKSEELVGCPFTIAEGPASELDFGDYRGTLELQSGAKPSQFQLMQLCTFDRAFRDLAVNPVANALMRYMIGPYTTRFSSHNCFVKWKGDGYGESLGLHCDQGGVPQPWGRVALNANCNWCLTDYTLADGAFACVAGSHHRNSQPVMPQAIHEAIPIECPRGSLIAFHGQLWHGAYPKSTPGLRLTIANYYRHASIQPQDDIPNHFPRALADDCDNPKLFKRLAGFGNPYQAQVLPVPKAVSS
;
A
#
# COMPACT_ATOMS: atom_id res chain seq x y z
N MET A 1 50.44 -3.70 -8.54
CA MET A 1 49.28 -3.33 -9.39
C MET A 1 49.54 -1.97 -10.02
N THR A 2 49.60 -1.86 -11.33
CA THR A 2 49.82 -0.59 -12.01
C THR A 2 48.53 0.26 -12.01
N LYS A 3 48.68 1.61 -12.03
CA LYS A 3 47.56 2.55 -12.11
C LYS A 3 46.58 2.23 -13.26
N ARG A 4 47.07 1.59 -14.32
CA ARG A 4 46.32 1.16 -15.49
C ARG A 4 45.41 -0.06 -15.19
N GLN A 5 45.91 -1.03 -14.39
CA GLN A 5 45.12 -2.19 -13.93
C GLN A 5 44.01 -1.78 -12.93
N ALA A 6 44.33 -0.81 -12.04
CA ALA A 6 43.31 -0.28 -11.12
C ALA A 6 42.21 0.50 -11.83
N LYS A 7 42.53 1.19 -12.94
CA LYS A 7 41.53 1.89 -13.76
C LYS A 7 40.67 0.92 -14.59
N GLN A 8 41.31 -0.12 -15.17
CA GLN A 8 40.58 -1.16 -15.91
C GLN A 8 39.63 -1.98 -15.01
N ASN A 9 40.05 -2.27 -13.76
CA ASN A 9 39.16 -2.91 -12.78
C ASN A 9 38.01 -2.00 -12.35
N LYS A 10 38.23 -0.69 -12.18
CA LYS A 10 37.12 0.26 -11.92
C LYS A 10 36.14 0.41 -13.09
N ASP A 11 36.66 0.33 -14.32
CA ASP A 11 35.81 0.42 -15.53
C ASP A 11 35.09 -0.92 -15.82
N ALA A 12 35.69 -2.07 -15.46
CA ALA A 12 35.04 -3.38 -15.52
C ALA A 12 33.95 -3.52 -14.43
N GLU A 13 34.16 -2.98 -13.22
CA GLU A 13 33.16 -2.92 -12.17
C GLU A 13 31.93 -2.05 -12.53
N LYS A 14 32.07 -1.07 -13.42
CA LYS A 14 30.96 -0.27 -13.95
C LYS A 14 30.08 -0.99 -15.00
N LYS A 15 30.52 -2.13 -15.50
CA LYS A 15 29.89 -2.83 -16.62
C LYS A 15 29.14 -4.11 -16.26
N THR A 16 29.01 -4.47 -14.97
CA THR A 16 28.15 -5.60 -14.57
C THR A 16 26.73 -5.08 -14.32
N PRO A 17 25.78 -5.35 -15.24
CA PRO A 17 24.43 -4.77 -15.16
C PRO A 17 23.58 -5.29 -14.00
N PHE A 18 24.06 -6.27 -13.24
CA PHE A 18 23.28 -6.99 -12.24
C PHE A 18 23.72 -6.84 -10.79
N ALA A 19 24.85 -6.18 -10.51
CA ALA A 19 25.29 -5.98 -9.14
C ALA A 19 24.97 -4.56 -8.65
N VAL A 20 23.74 -4.35 -8.20
CA VAL A 20 23.45 -3.18 -7.36
C VAL A 20 24.15 -3.43 -6.02
N ARG A 21 25.22 -2.69 -5.73
CA ARG A 21 25.96 -2.81 -4.48
C ARG A 21 25.02 -2.42 -3.33
N SER A 22 25.11 -3.11 -2.19
CA SER A 22 24.30 -2.79 -1.00
C SER A 22 24.44 -1.32 -0.57
N GLY A 23 25.64 -0.74 -0.70
CA GLY A 23 25.89 0.69 -0.45
C GLY A 23 25.14 1.63 -1.42
N ASP A 24 24.89 1.23 -2.66
CA ASP A 24 24.13 2.05 -3.62
C ASP A 24 22.63 2.02 -3.32
N LEU A 25 22.13 0.89 -2.81
CA LEU A 25 20.74 0.78 -2.33
C LEU A 25 20.50 1.67 -1.11
N GLN A 26 21.43 1.67 -0.15
CA GLN A 26 21.33 2.51 1.03
C GLN A 26 21.37 4.00 0.67
N LYS A 27 22.30 4.41 -0.20
CA LYS A 27 22.37 5.79 -0.70
C LYS A 27 21.10 6.21 -1.44
N ALA A 28 20.53 5.32 -2.27
CA ALA A 28 19.30 5.61 -2.98
C ALA A 28 18.10 5.76 -2.03
N ARG A 29 18.03 4.98 -0.95
CA ARG A 29 17.04 5.15 0.11
C ARG A 29 17.20 6.48 0.83
N GLN A 30 18.41 6.78 1.31
CA GLN A 30 18.72 8.03 2.02
C GLN A 30 18.42 9.26 1.16
N LYS A 31 18.76 9.22 -0.13
CA LYS A 31 18.46 10.31 -1.05
C LYS A 31 16.97 10.59 -1.16
N LEU A 32 16.12 9.56 -1.31
CA LEU A 32 14.67 9.71 -1.38
C LEU A 32 14.09 10.34 -0.11
N VAL A 33 14.59 9.94 1.06
CA VAL A 33 14.17 10.45 2.37
C VAL A 33 14.55 11.93 2.52
N ALA A 34 15.84 12.25 2.28
CA ALA A 34 16.38 13.60 2.47
C ALA A 34 15.77 14.63 1.50
N GLU A 35 15.53 14.25 0.24
CA GLU A 35 14.93 15.15 -0.76
C GLU A 35 13.51 15.60 -0.40
N LEU A 36 12.80 14.83 0.42
CA LEU A 36 11.42 15.09 0.82
C LEU A 36 11.27 15.44 2.32
N GLY A 37 12.37 15.49 3.07
CA GLY A 37 12.34 15.80 4.51
C GLY A 37 11.59 14.75 5.34
N LEU A 38 11.78 13.46 5.04
CA LEU A 38 11.01 12.35 5.62
C LEU A 38 11.73 11.61 6.75
N GLU A 39 12.83 12.13 7.28
CA GLU A 39 13.67 11.46 8.28
C GLU A 39 12.88 11.05 9.53
N LYS A 40 11.97 11.92 10.01
CA LYS A 40 11.10 11.62 11.15
C LYS A 40 10.21 10.40 10.88
N TYR A 41 9.57 10.37 9.71
CA TYR A 41 8.64 9.28 9.36
C TYR A 41 9.34 7.96 9.11
N VAL A 42 10.56 8.01 8.60
CA VAL A 42 11.41 6.82 8.45
C VAL A 42 11.83 6.29 9.82
N LEU A 43 12.16 7.16 10.77
CA LEU A 43 12.45 6.75 12.14
C LEU A 43 11.22 6.09 12.80
N ASP A 44 10.03 6.65 12.60
CA ASP A 44 8.78 6.06 13.09
C ASP A 44 8.54 4.66 12.47
N LEU A 45 8.78 4.50 11.15
CA LEU A 45 8.70 3.20 10.48
C LEU A 45 9.69 2.18 11.04
N ASP A 46 10.93 2.60 11.30
CA ASP A 46 11.97 1.71 11.83
C ASP A 46 11.71 1.29 13.28
N LEU A 47 11.15 2.18 14.11
CA LEU A 47 10.89 1.91 15.52
C LEU A 47 9.55 1.22 15.76
N ASN A 48 8.50 1.75 15.14
CA ASN A 48 7.11 1.39 15.42
C ASN A 48 6.51 0.47 14.35
N GLY A 49 7.10 0.42 13.15
CA GLY A 49 6.55 -0.30 11.99
C GLY A 49 5.48 0.47 11.24
N TYR A 50 5.12 1.68 11.67
CA TYR A 50 4.19 2.58 11.00
C TYR A 50 4.60 4.04 11.19
N ALA A 51 4.11 4.89 10.29
CA ALA A 51 4.22 6.35 10.39
C ALA A 51 2.91 7.01 9.95
N VAL A 52 2.47 8.03 10.70
CA VAL A 52 1.32 8.87 10.33
C VAL A 52 1.86 10.15 9.70
N VAL A 53 1.53 10.35 8.43
CA VAL A 53 1.99 11.50 7.64
C VAL A 53 0.79 12.41 7.37
N PRO A 54 0.80 13.66 7.85
CA PRO A 54 -0.32 14.56 7.68
C PRO A 54 -0.41 15.11 6.24
N PRO A 55 -1.59 15.61 5.83
CA PRO A 55 -1.85 16.03 4.44
C PRO A 55 -0.92 17.14 3.95
N GLU A 56 -0.49 18.06 4.81
CA GLU A 56 0.45 19.15 4.47
C GLU A 56 1.84 18.62 4.05
N VAL A 57 2.23 17.43 4.49
CA VAL A 57 3.49 16.78 4.10
C VAL A 57 3.31 15.97 2.84
N THR A 58 2.19 15.26 2.71
CA THR A 58 1.90 14.47 1.50
C THR A 58 1.55 15.34 0.30
N GLY A 59 1.10 16.58 0.53
CA GLY A 59 0.60 17.48 -0.49
C GLY A 59 -0.79 17.10 -1.04
N VAL A 60 -1.47 16.15 -0.42
CA VAL A 60 -2.84 15.77 -0.80
C VAL A 60 -3.80 16.86 -0.32
N THR A 61 -4.46 17.54 -1.27
CA THR A 61 -5.37 18.65 -0.99
C THR A 61 -6.75 18.17 -0.56
N PRO A 62 -7.52 18.99 0.19
CA PRO A 62 -8.93 18.68 0.48
C PRO A 62 -9.75 18.37 -0.78
N ALA A 63 -9.56 19.14 -1.86
CA ALA A 63 -10.24 18.90 -3.13
C ALA A 63 -9.92 17.54 -3.76
N HIS A 64 -8.68 17.08 -3.61
CA HIS A 64 -8.31 15.72 -4.06
C HIS A 64 -9.03 14.66 -3.23
N VAL A 65 -9.06 14.81 -1.90
CA VAL A 65 -9.79 13.90 -1.00
C VAL A 65 -11.29 13.91 -1.28
N ASP A 66 -11.88 15.09 -1.58
CA ASP A 66 -13.29 15.22 -1.97
C ASP A 66 -13.57 14.44 -3.26
N ARG A 67 -12.72 14.59 -4.30
CA ARG A 67 -12.87 13.85 -5.56
C ARG A 67 -12.79 12.33 -5.38
N LEU A 68 -11.82 11.85 -4.61
CA LEU A 68 -11.70 10.43 -4.28
C LEU A 68 -12.97 9.91 -3.59
N THR A 69 -13.48 10.67 -2.61
CA THR A 69 -14.68 10.34 -1.85
C THR A 69 -15.91 10.29 -2.75
N GLU A 70 -16.11 11.30 -3.60
CA GLU A 70 -17.23 11.37 -4.57
C GLU A 70 -17.28 10.11 -5.45
N VAL A 71 -16.14 9.76 -6.06
CA VAL A 71 -16.09 8.57 -6.94
C VAL A 71 -16.35 7.28 -6.17
N LEU A 72 -15.82 7.16 -4.95
CA LEU A 72 -16.06 5.98 -4.13
C LEU A 72 -17.52 5.83 -3.71
N LEU A 73 -18.20 6.91 -3.35
CA LEU A 73 -19.62 6.87 -3.03
C LEU A 73 -20.44 6.45 -4.25
N ALA A 74 -20.21 7.07 -5.41
CA ALA A 74 -20.90 6.70 -6.65
C ALA A 74 -20.67 5.22 -7.04
N LYS A 75 -19.44 4.72 -6.89
CA LYS A 75 -19.13 3.30 -7.15
C LYS A 75 -19.73 2.35 -6.10
N SER A 76 -19.85 2.81 -4.86
CA SER A 76 -20.55 2.06 -3.82
C SER A 76 -22.04 1.91 -4.13
N GLU A 77 -22.71 3.01 -4.51
CA GLU A 77 -24.11 3.01 -4.93
C GLU A 77 -24.35 2.10 -6.15
N GLU A 78 -23.46 2.20 -7.16
CA GLU A 78 -23.51 1.35 -8.36
C GLU A 78 -23.43 -0.14 -8.00
N LEU A 79 -22.54 -0.50 -7.04
CA LEU A 79 -22.32 -1.89 -6.64
C LEU A 79 -23.49 -2.47 -5.84
N VAL A 80 -24.03 -1.70 -4.88
CA VAL A 80 -24.98 -2.25 -3.90
C VAL A 80 -26.44 -1.82 -4.15
N GLY A 81 -26.67 -0.88 -5.05
CA GLY A 81 -28.01 -0.44 -5.46
C GLY A 81 -28.75 0.44 -4.43
N CYS A 82 -28.02 1.00 -3.44
CA CYS A 82 -28.60 1.97 -2.51
C CYS A 82 -27.66 3.15 -2.27
N PRO A 83 -28.18 4.36 -1.96
CA PRO A 83 -27.37 5.54 -1.67
C PRO A 83 -26.46 5.37 -0.47
N PHE A 84 -25.26 5.97 -0.55
CA PHE A 84 -24.29 6.09 0.51
C PHE A 84 -23.98 7.54 0.81
N THR A 85 -23.95 7.90 2.10
CA THR A 85 -23.47 9.22 2.53
C THR A 85 -22.40 9.10 3.61
N ILE A 86 -21.50 10.06 3.66
CA ILE A 86 -20.47 10.11 4.71
C ILE A 86 -21.12 10.20 6.09
N ALA A 87 -22.21 10.98 6.22
CA ALA A 87 -22.84 11.26 7.51
C ALA A 87 -23.66 10.08 8.06
N GLU A 88 -24.36 9.35 7.18
CA GLU A 88 -25.32 8.32 7.60
C GLU A 88 -24.89 6.90 7.29
N GLY A 89 -24.01 6.72 6.30
CA GLY A 89 -23.65 5.40 5.77
C GLY A 89 -24.57 4.93 4.67
N PRO A 90 -24.80 3.60 4.50
CA PRO A 90 -25.76 3.06 3.54
C PRO A 90 -27.19 3.39 3.93
N ALA A 91 -28.05 3.75 2.94
CA ALA A 91 -29.43 4.12 3.15
C ALA A 91 -30.34 2.93 3.56
N SER A 92 -29.85 1.71 3.39
CA SER A 92 -30.57 0.47 3.78
C SER A 92 -29.59 -0.55 4.36
N GLU A 93 -30.12 -1.52 5.08
CA GLU A 93 -29.36 -2.69 5.50
C GLU A 93 -28.91 -3.47 4.26
N LEU A 94 -27.63 -3.88 4.23
CA LEU A 94 -27.04 -4.57 3.10
C LEU A 94 -26.92 -6.06 3.39
N ASP A 95 -27.35 -6.85 2.41
CA ASP A 95 -27.12 -8.30 2.38
C ASP A 95 -26.24 -8.63 1.17
N PHE A 96 -25.05 -9.12 1.41
CA PHE A 96 -24.11 -9.50 0.37
C PHE A 96 -24.20 -10.98 -0.02
N GLY A 97 -25.14 -11.75 0.58
CA GLY A 97 -25.25 -13.18 0.33
C GLY A 97 -23.92 -13.90 0.54
N ASP A 98 -23.50 -14.69 -0.45
CA ASP A 98 -22.24 -15.43 -0.42
C ASP A 98 -21.01 -14.60 -0.84
N TYR A 99 -21.13 -13.27 -0.94
CA TYR A 99 -20.02 -12.41 -1.36
C TYR A 99 -18.88 -12.41 -0.31
N ARG A 100 -17.84 -13.15 -0.62
CA ARG A 100 -16.69 -13.36 0.28
C ARG A 100 -15.75 -12.14 0.41
N GLY A 101 -16.04 -11.03 -0.25
CA GLY A 101 -15.34 -9.76 -0.11
C GLY A 101 -15.61 -9.02 1.19
N THR A 102 -16.56 -9.48 2.00
CA THR A 102 -16.82 -9.02 3.36
C THR A 102 -16.24 -10.05 4.34
N LEU A 103 -15.15 -9.69 4.99
CA LEU A 103 -14.43 -10.58 5.93
C LEU A 103 -15.26 -10.97 7.17
N GLU A 104 -16.35 -10.29 7.42
CA GLU A 104 -17.26 -10.45 8.58
C GLU A 104 -18.20 -11.65 8.46
N LEU A 105 -18.44 -12.16 7.25
CA LEU A 105 -19.31 -13.32 7.03
C LEU A 105 -18.83 -14.62 7.69
N GLN A 106 -17.60 -14.66 8.16
CA GLN A 106 -17.06 -15.84 8.86
C GLN A 106 -17.58 -16.00 10.29
N SER A 107 -18.12 -14.93 10.88
CA SER A 107 -18.61 -14.92 12.29
C SER A 107 -20.14 -14.95 12.41
N GLY A 108 -20.89 -14.90 11.29
CA GLY A 108 -22.35 -14.75 11.29
C GLY A 108 -22.81 -13.33 11.71
N ALA A 109 -21.90 -12.39 11.87
CA ALA A 109 -22.24 -10.99 12.11
C ALA A 109 -22.78 -10.33 10.85
N LYS A 110 -23.63 -9.28 11.04
CA LYS A 110 -24.08 -8.45 9.93
C LYS A 110 -22.88 -7.73 9.31
N PRO A 111 -22.80 -7.65 7.96
CA PRO A 111 -21.74 -6.90 7.30
C PRO A 111 -21.74 -5.44 7.74
N SER A 112 -20.56 -4.91 8.10
CA SER A 112 -20.36 -3.49 8.41
C SER A 112 -19.27 -2.85 7.55
N GLN A 113 -18.78 -3.58 6.55
CA GLN A 113 -17.85 -3.08 5.54
C GLN A 113 -17.85 -3.93 4.27
N PHE A 114 -17.39 -3.32 3.18
CA PHE A 114 -17.01 -4.03 1.96
C PHE A 114 -15.80 -3.37 1.31
N GLN A 115 -15.25 -4.02 0.29
CA GLN A 115 -14.11 -3.51 -0.45
C GLN A 115 -14.48 -3.17 -1.88
N LEU A 116 -14.03 -2.00 -2.35
CA LEU A 116 -13.93 -1.68 -3.77
C LEU A 116 -12.49 -1.95 -4.22
N MET A 117 -12.34 -2.74 -5.28
CA MET A 117 -11.06 -3.18 -5.80
C MET A 117 -10.65 -2.38 -7.05
N GLN A 118 -9.37 -2.43 -7.43
CA GLN A 118 -8.84 -1.89 -8.68
C GLN A 118 -9.12 -0.39 -8.89
N LEU A 119 -9.05 0.41 -7.83
CA LEU A 119 -9.44 1.83 -7.82
C LEU A 119 -8.78 2.66 -8.92
N CYS A 120 -7.56 2.34 -9.31
CA CYS A 120 -6.84 3.06 -10.38
C CYS A 120 -7.53 2.97 -11.75
N THR A 121 -8.51 2.07 -11.93
CA THR A 121 -9.33 2.02 -13.15
C THR A 121 -10.49 3.01 -13.13
N PHE A 122 -10.92 3.49 -11.95
CA PHE A 122 -12.12 4.31 -11.81
C PHE A 122 -11.90 5.76 -12.25
N ASP A 123 -10.85 6.40 -11.72
CA ASP A 123 -10.60 7.82 -11.94
C ASP A 123 -9.10 8.15 -11.90
N ARG A 124 -8.71 9.25 -12.54
CA ARG A 124 -7.34 9.77 -12.51
C ARG A 124 -6.88 10.06 -11.08
N ALA A 125 -7.75 10.58 -10.22
CA ALA A 125 -7.42 10.93 -8.83
C ALA A 125 -6.79 9.75 -8.06
N PHE A 126 -7.24 8.50 -8.30
CA PHE A 126 -6.63 7.32 -7.69
C PHE A 126 -5.24 7.02 -8.25
N ARG A 127 -5.03 7.27 -9.54
CA ARG A 127 -3.71 7.08 -10.17
C ARG A 127 -2.71 8.12 -9.70
N ASP A 128 -3.14 9.38 -9.52
CA ASP A 128 -2.31 10.44 -8.96
C ASP A 128 -1.95 10.14 -7.49
N LEU A 129 -2.91 9.64 -6.70
CA LEU A 129 -2.65 9.19 -5.33
C LEU A 129 -1.64 8.04 -5.28
N ALA A 130 -1.75 7.08 -6.19
CA ALA A 130 -0.85 5.92 -6.26
C ALA A 130 0.60 6.30 -6.62
N VAL A 131 0.82 7.43 -7.31
CA VAL A 131 2.15 7.96 -7.62
C VAL A 131 2.58 9.10 -6.70
N ASN A 132 1.86 9.35 -5.60
CA ASN A 132 2.23 10.38 -4.63
C ASN A 132 3.71 10.22 -4.21
N PRO A 133 4.53 11.27 -4.28
CA PRO A 133 5.98 11.16 -4.08
C PRO A 133 6.35 10.75 -2.65
N VAL A 134 5.64 11.22 -1.63
CA VAL A 134 5.90 10.91 -0.22
C VAL A 134 5.57 9.45 0.06
N ALA A 135 4.36 9.00 -0.29
CA ALA A 135 3.96 7.60 -0.13
C ALA A 135 4.95 6.65 -0.83
N ASN A 136 5.31 6.97 -2.08
CA ASN A 136 6.26 6.15 -2.83
C ASN A 136 7.67 6.14 -2.22
N ALA A 137 8.14 7.26 -1.65
CA ALA A 137 9.42 7.31 -0.96
C ALA A 137 9.44 6.37 0.25
N LEU A 138 8.39 6.39 1.08
CA LEU A 138 8.25 5.53 2.26
C LEU A 138 8.14 4.05 1.88
N MET A 139 7.34 3.71 0.86
CA MET A 139 7.23 2.32 0.37
C MET A 139 8.57 1.81 -0.19
N ARG A 140 9.26 2.64 -0.95
CA ARG A 140 10.57 2.30 -1.52
C ARG A 140 11.67 2.25 -0.46
N TYR A 141 11.53 2.99 0.63
CA TYR A 141 12.39 2.86 1.80
C TYR A 141 12.27 1.47 2.42
N MET A 142 11.06 1.00 2.70
CA MET A 142 10.82 -0.30 3.34
C MET A 142 11.14 -1.49 2.43
N ILE A 143 10.60 -1.50 1.20
CA ILE A 143 10.67 -2.65 0.28
C ILE A 143 11.97 -2.63 -0.54
N GLY A 144 12.35 -1.45 -1.03
CA GLY A 144 13.54 -1.28 -1.86
C GLY A 144 13.32 -0.30 -3.01
N PRO A 145 14.32 0.55 -3.31
CA PRO A 145 14.17 1.68 -4.21
C PRO A 145 13.90 1.28 -5.68
N TYR A 146 14.28 0.07 -6.07
CA TYR A 146 14.13 -0.43 -7.45
C TYR A 146 13.15 -1.59 -7.57
N THR A 147 12.83 -2.27 -6.48
CA THR A 147 12.05 -3.52 -6.46
C THR A 147 10.60 -3.34 -6.07
N THR A 148 10.21 -2.16 -5.58
CA THR A 148 8.82 -1.85 -5.21
C THR A 148 7.90 -1.89 -6.41
N ARG A 149 6.76 -2.59 -6.26
CA ARG A 149 5.68 -2.73 -7.24
C ARG A 149 4.33 -2.59 -6.54
N PHE A 150 3.29 -2.28 -7.30
CA PHE A 150 1.91 -2.40 -6.81
C PHE A 150 1.56 -3.87 -6.54
N SER A 151 0.74 -4.08 -5.53
CA SER A 151 0.06 -5.35 -5.26
C SER A 151 -1.43 -5.22 -5.53
N SER A 152 -2.08 -4.24 -4.89
CA SER A 152 -3.49 -3.91 -5.12
C SER A 152 -3.79 -2.47 -4.70
N HIS A 153 -4.92 -1.95 -5.20
CA HIS A 153 -5.43 -0.64 -4.83
C HIS A 153 -6.91 -0.77 -4.49
N ASN A 154 -7.22 -0.72 -3.20
CA ASN A 154 -8.54 -1.03 -2.67
C ASN A 154 -9.05 0.11 -1.80
N CYS A 155 -10.36 0.21 -1.64
CA CYS A 155 -11.00 1.01 -0.62
C CYS A 155 -11.79 0.12 0.33
N PHE A 156 -11.66 0.36 1.62
CA PHE A 156 -12.55 -0.17 2.63
C PHE A 156 -13.65 0.87 2.89
N VAL A 157 -14.88 0.51 2.56
CA VAL A 157 -16.09 1.27 2.87
C VAL A 157 -16.69 0.66 4.12
N LYS A 158 -16.52 1.32 5.28
CA LYS A 158 -16.95 0.83 6.58
C LYS A 158 -18.02 1.73 7.18
N TRP A 159 -19.06 1.13 7.75
CA TRP A 159 -20.13 1.81 8.50
C TRP A 159 -20.25 1.24 9.91
N LYS A 160 -21.19 1.75 10.68
CA LYS A 160 -21.44 1.34 12.06
C LYS A 160 -21.70 -0.16 12.16
N GLY A 161 -20.94 -0.85 13.01
CA GLY A 161 -21.06 -2.28 13.29
C GLY A 161 -19.83 -2.84 14.01
N ASP A 162 -19.90 -4.11 14.36
CA ASP A 162 -18.89 -4.78 15.18
C ASP A 162 -17.57 -5.03 14.43
N GLY A 163 -17.58 -4.95 13.11
CA GLY A 163 -16.41 -5.18 12.28
C GLY A 163 -15.82 -6.56 12.56
N TYR A 164 -14.53 -6.59 12.90
CA TYR A 164 -13.83 -7.83 13.27
C TYR A 164 -14.06 -8.25 14.73
N GLY A 165 -14.96 -7.57 15.45
CA GLY A 165 -15.25 -7.85 16.85
C GLY A 165 -14.03 -7.69 17.76
N GLU A 166 -13.98 -8.50 18.82
CA GLU A 166 -12.89 -8.46 19.81
C GLU A 166 -11.51 -8.80 19.25
N SER A 167 -11.44 -9.55 18.14
CA SER A 167 -10.17 -9.92 17.51
C SER A 167 -9.48 -8.75 16.83
N LEU A 168 -10.19 -7.64 16.59
CA LEU A 168 -9.75 -6.49 15.77
C LEU A 168 -9.28 -6.88 14.37
N GLY A 169 -9.43 -8.14 13.95
CA GLY A 169 -8.90 -8.67 12.70
C GLY A 169 -7.37 -8.61 12.61
N LEU A 170 -6.67 -8.68 13.75
CA LEU A 170 -5.21 -8.55 13.78
C LEU A 170 -4.52 -9.61 12.94
N HIS A 171 -3.72 -9.14 11.99
CA HIS A 171 -2.91 -9.95 11.09
C HIS A 171 -1.64 -9.19 10.68
N CYS A 172 -0.77 -9.79 9.90
CA CYS A 172 0.24 -9.06 9.15
C CYS A 172 0.15 -9.41 7.66
N ASP A 173 0.32 -8.41 6.80
CA ASP A 173 0.21 -8.57 5.35
C ASP A 173 1.24 -9.54 4.77
N GLN A 174 2.42 -9.62 5.39
CA GLN A 174 3.48 -10.54 4.97
C GLN A 174 3.20 -12.00 5.34
N GLY A 175 2.06 -12.27 5.98
CA GLY A 175 1.67 -13.61 6.41
C GLY A 175 1.57 -14.66 5.31
N GLY A 176 1.34 -14.25 4.06
CA GLY A 176 1.35 -15.12 2.90
C GLY A 176 2.75 -15.52 2.40
N VAL A 177 3.82 -14.95 2.98
CA VAL A 177 5.20 -15.25 2.61
C VAL A 177 5.76 -16.32 3.55
N PRO A 178 6.40 -17.40 3.03
CA PRO A 178 7.02 -18.41 3.88
C PRO A 178 8.05 -17.84 4.85
N GLN A 179 8.05 -18.32 6.08
CA GLN A 179 9.05 -18.01 7.09
C GLN A 179 10.34 -18.84 6.87
N PRO A 180 11.52 -18.39 7.39
CA PRO A 180 11.72 -17.24 8.27
C PRO A 180 11.71 -15.90 7.51
N TRP A 181 11.08 -14.88 8.09
CA TRP A 181 11.12 -13.53 7.55
C TRP A 181 12.41 -12.81 7.97
N GLY A 182 12.90 -11.93 7.08
CA GLY A 182 14.02 -11.04 7.39
C GLY A 182 13.52 -9.66 7.83
N ARG A 183 14.48 -8.74 8.02
CA ARG A 183 14.20 -7.35 8.40
C ARG A 183 13.68 -6.49 7.23
N VAL A 184 13.73 -6.99 6.01
CA VAL A 184 13.29 -6.25 4.82
C VAL A 184 11.80 -6.55 4.59
N ALA A 185 11.02 -5.50 4.42
CA ALA A 185 9.63 -5.65 4.03
C ALA A 185 9.55 -6.26 2.63
N LEU A 186 8.85 -7.38 2.49
CA LEU A 186 8.49 -7.94 1.18
C LEU A 186 7.19 -7.33 0.66
N ASN A 187 6.42 -6.73 1.53
CA ASN A 187 5.27 -5.89 1.24
C ASN A 187 5.13 -4.75 2.27
N ALA A 188 4.40 -3.72 1.92
CA ALA A 188 4.09 -2.59 2.77
C ALA A 188 2.83 -1.90 2.26
N ASN A 189 2.18 -1.11 3.08
CA ASN A 189 0.91 -0.53 2.76
C ASN A 189 0.85 0.97 3.06
N CYS A 190 0.02 1.67 2.31
CA CYS A 190 -0.37 3.07 2.49
C CYS A 190 -1.88 3.14 2.69
N ASN A 191 -2.33 3.41 3.89
CA ASN A 191 -3.73 3.70 4.16
C ASN A 191 -3.97 5.22 4.12
N TRP A 192 -4.74 5.68 3.14
CA TRP A 192 -5.17 7.06 3.04
C TRP A 192 -6.51 7.22 3.74
N CYS A 193 -6.56 8.09 4.74
CA CYS A 193 -7.74 8.34 5.55
C CYS A 193 -8.64 9.37 4.85
N LEU A 194 -9.72 8.94 4.19
CA LEU A 194 -10.65 9.86 3.54
C LEU A 194 -11.70 10.46 4.48
N THR A 195 -11.75 9.97 5.70
CA THR A 195 -12.53 10.49 6.84
C THR A 195 -11.62 10.60 8.05
N ASP A 196 -12.03 11.29 9.09
CA ASP A 196 -11.30 11.27 10.35
C ASP A 196 -11.25 9.86 10.94
N TYR A 197 -10.11 9.53 11.53
CA TYR A 197 -9.92 8.30 12.27
C TYR A 197 -9.89 8.61 13.75
N THR A 198 -10.94 8.18 14.45
CA THR A 198 -11.00 8.13 15.91
C THR A 198 -11.27 6.69 16.34
N LEU A 199 -11.00 6.38 17.60
CA LEU A 199 -11.35 5.06 18.14
C LEU A 199 -12.83 4.71 17.89
N ALA A 200 -13.73 5.68 18.12
CA ALA A 200 -15.17 5.49 17.90
C ALA A 200 -15.55 5.31 16.43
N ASP A 201 -14.77 5.88 15.50
CA ASP A 201 -14.96 5.72 14.05
C ASP A 201 -14.31 4.46 13.49
N GLY A 202 -13.76 3.61 14.34
CA GLY A 202 -13.12 2.37 13.93
C GLY A 202 -11.72 2.59 13.37
N ALA A 203 -10.89 3.33 14.10
CA ALA A 203 -9.51 3.62 13.76
C ALA A 203 -8.69 2.37 13.40
N PHE A 204 -7.61 2.58 12.68
CA PHE A 204 -6.61 1.57 12.42
C PHE A 204 -6.04 1.06 13.76
N ALA A 205 -6.06 -0.26 13.95
CA ALA A 205 -5.48 -0.92 15.11
C ALA A 205 -4.08 -1.43 14.76
N CYS A 206 -3.10 -1.23 15.62
CA CYS A 206 -1.80 -1.85 15.42
C CYS A 206 -1.08 -2.15 16.73
N VAL A 207 -0.14 -3.10 16.68
CA VAL A 207 0.80 -3.40 17.75
C VAL A 207 2.15 -2.80 17.37
N ALA A 208 2.48 -1.63 17.94
CA ALA A 208 3.70 -0.90 17.65
C ALA A 208 4.95 -1.77 17.86
N GLY A 209 5.89 -1.73 16.90
CA GLY A 209 7.13 -2.51 16.95
C GLY A 209 6.98 -4.01 16.65
N SER A 210 5.77 -4.52 16.41
CA SER A 210 5.53 -5.94 16.15
C SER A 210 6.23 -6.46 14.88
N HIS A 211 6.54 -5.60 13.93
CA HIS A 211 7.30 -5.95 12.71
C HIS A 211 8.71 -6.49 13.01
N HIS A 212 9.26 -6.23 14.20
CA HIS A 212 10.52 -6.82 14.66
C HIS A 212 10.38 -8.25 15.18
N ARG A 213 9.15 -8.71 15.44
CA ARG A 213 8.89 -10.07 15.95
C ARG A 213 9.00 -11.14 14.86
N ASN A 214 8.95 -10.75 13.59
CA ASN A 214 9.03 -11.63 12.41
C ASN A 214 8.07 -12.83 12.48
N SER A 215 6.87 -12.62 13.02
CA SER A 215 5.85 -13.64 13.22
C SER A 215 4.43 -13.09 13.01
N GLN A 216 3.48 -13.99 12.84
CA GLN A 216 2.05 -13.67 12.92
C GLN A 216 1.67 -13.24 14.36
N PRO A 217 0.57 -12.46 14.52
CA PRO A 217 0.06 -12.11 15.85
C PRO A 217 -0.25 -13.34 16.69
N VAL A 218 0.13 -13.28 17.96
CA VAL A 218 -0.19 -14.32 18.95
C VAL A 218 -1.40 -13.85 19.75
N MET A 219 -2.53 -14.52 19.55
CA MET A 219 -3.78 -14.21 20.26
C MET A 219 -3.88 -14.94 21.59
N PRO A 220 -4.49 -14.34 22.64
CA PRO A 220 -5.11 -13.01 22.68
C PRO A 220 -4.15 -11.87 23.02
N GLN A 221 -2.86 -12.13 23.28
CA GLN A 221 -1.90 -11.13 23.73
C GLN A 221 -1.81 -9.92 22.80
N ALA A 222 -1.83 -10.17 21.48
CA ALA A 222 -1.76 -9.11 20.48
C ALA A 222 -2.90 -8.08 20.62
N ILE A 223 -4.09 -8.51 21.03
CA ILE A 223 -5.25 -7.63 21.23
C ILE A 223 -4.99 -6.65 22.38
N HIS A 224 -4.40 -7.12 23.47
CA HIS A 224 -4.09 -6.27 24.64
C HIS A 224 -2.97 -5.25 24.36
N GLU A 225 -2.12 -5.53 23.39
CA GLU A 225 -1.03 -4.64 22.99
C GLU A 225 -1.46 -3.66 21.88
N ALA A 226 -2.61 -3.89 21.24
CA ALA A 226 -3.08 -3.08 20.14
C ALA A 226 -3.49 -1.67 20.61
N ILE A 227 -3.09 -0.67 19.84
CA ILE A 227 -3.43 0.73 20.05
C ILE A 227 -4.20 1.29 18.85
N PRO A 228 -5.14 2.23 19.05
CA PRO A 228 -5.77 2.95 17.97
C PRO A 228 -4.82 4.00 17.38
N ILE A 229 -4.77 4.07 16.06
CA ILE A 229 -4.09 5.15 15.35
C ILE A 229 -5.14 6.15 14.90
N GLU A 230 -5.19 7.30 15.59
CA GLU A 230 -6.10 8.38 15.31
C GLU A 230 -5.41 9.45 14.48
N CYS A 231 -6.10 9.96 13.47
CA CYS A 231 -5.56 11.00 12.61
C CYS A 231 -6.67 11.70 11.82
N PRO A 232 -6.47 12.97 11.42
CA PRO A 232 -7.45 13.70 10.62
C PRO A 232 -7.54 13.17 9.20
N ARG A 233 -8.66 13.48 8.57
CA ARG A 233 -8.92 13.28 7.14
C ARG A 233 -7.78 13.82 6.28
N GLY A 234 -7.40 13.07 5.26
CA GLY A 234 -6.29 13.38 4.35
C GLY A 234 -4.94 12.84 4.80
N SER A 235 -4.84 12.31 6.03
CA SER A 235 -3.61 11.67 6.52
C SER A 235 -3.30 10.38 5.78
N LEU A 236 -2.01 10.06 5.74
CA LEU A 236 -1.48 8.79 5.26
C LEU A 236 -0.93 7.99 6.45
N ILE A 237 -1.37 6.76 6.62
CA ILE A 237 -0.75 5.78 7.52
C ILE A 237 0.08 4.84 6.64
N ALA A 238 1.41 5.01 6.67
CA ALA A 238 2.35 4.11 6.00
C ALA A 238 2.81 3.03 6.99
N PHE A 239 2.82 1.75 6.59
CA PHE A 239 3.22 0.69 7.50
C PHE A 239 3.89 -0.50 6.83
N HIS A 240 4.72 -1.18 7.64
CA HIS A 240 5.51 -2.34 7.26
C HIS A 240 4.62 -3.58 7.14
N GLY A 241 4.82 -4.41 6.14
CA GLY A 241 4.00 -5.60 5.90
C GLY A 241 4.04 -6.66 7.01
N GLN A 242 4.99 -6.58 7.91
CA GLN A 242 5.08 -7.45 9.11
C GLN A 242 4.45 -6.80 10.35
N LEU A 243 3.96 -5.56 10.28
CA LEU A 243 3.25 -4.93 11.39
C LEU A 243 1.95 -5.69 11.65
N TRP A 244 1.70 -6.07 12.91
CA TRP A 244 0.43 -6.62 13.32
C TRP A 244 -0.59 -5.50 13.36
N HIS A 245 -1.61 -5.61 12.54
CA HIS A 245 -2.60 -4.56 12.38
C HIS A 245 -3.99 -5.10 12.07
N GLY A 246 -4.98 -4.23 12.22
CA GLY A 246 -6.38 -4.49 11.95
C GLY A 246 -7.20 -3.21 12.09
N ALA A 247 -8.42 -3.29 12.59
CA ALA A 247 -9.27 -2.12 12.77
C ALA A 247 -10.23 -2.31 13.95
N TYR A 248 -10.41 -1.24 14.73
CA TYR A 248 -11.43 -1.17 15.75
C TYR A 248 -12.84 -1.19 15.15
N PRO A 249 -13.87 -1.65 15.89
CA PRO A 249 -15.26 -1.50 15.52
C PRO A 249 -15.63 -0.02 15.31
N LYS A 250 -16.56 0.25 14.38
CA LYS A 250 -17.11 1.60 14.23
C LYS A 250 -18.42 1.71 15.00
N SER A 251 -18.44 2.54 16.05
CA SER A 251 -19.60 2.74 16.92
C SER A 251 -20.45 3.95 16.54
N THR A 252 -19.86 4.91 15.80
CA THR A 252 -20.55 6.13 15.34
C THR A 252 -21.34 5.91 14.04
N PRO A 253 -22.37 6.72 13.75
CA PRO A 253 -23.02 6.75 12.44
C PRO A 253 -22.06 7.14 11.31
N GLY A 254 -22.51 6.98 10.07
CA GLY A 254 -21.77 7.40 8.88
C GLY A 254 -20.69 6.41 8.42
N LEU A 255 -19.86 6.86 7.50
CA LEU A 255 -18.82 6.07 6.88
C LEU A 255 -17.43 6.38 7.44
N ARG A 256 -16.57 5.35 7.48
CA ARG A 256 -15.12 5.46 7.49
C ARG A 256 -14.59 4.93 6.16
N LEU A 257 -13.96 5.79 5.38
CA LEU A 257 -13.38 5.44 4.09
C LEU A 257 -11.86 5.39 4.17
N THR A 258 -11.30 4.30 3.69
CA THR A 258 -9.84 4.08 3.62
C THR A 258 -9.47 3.63 2.23
N ILE A 259 -8.53 4.31 1.58
CA ILE A 259 -7.86 3.75 0.41
C ILE A 259 -6.59 3.05 0.89
N ALA A 260 -6.48 1.76 0.59
CA ALA A 260 -5.28 0.96 0.81
C ALA A 260 -4.52 0.80 -0.51
N ASN A 261 -3.39 1.49 -0.63
CA ASN A 261 -2.45 1.26 -1.71
C ASN A 261 -1.41 0.26 -1.22
N TYR A 262 -1.58 -1.00 -1.61
CA TYR A 262 -0.74 -2.10 -1.18
C TYR A 262 0.41 -2.33 -2.16
N TYR A 263 1.62 -2.38 -1.61
CA TYR A 263 2.86 -2.54 -2.37
C TYR A 263 3.58 -3.82 -2.00
N ARG A 264 4.38 -4.32 -2.95
CA ARG A 264 5.15 -5.55 -2.79
C ARG A 264 6.55 -5.44 -3.38
N HIS A 265 7.42 -6.33 -2.96
CA HIS A 265 8.67 -6.60 -3.68
C HIS A 265 8.37 -7.27 -5.03
N ALA A 266 9.16 -6.99 -6.05
CA ALA A 266 8.94 -7.50 -7.41
C ALA A 266 8.93 -9.04 -7.52
N SER A 267 9.50 -9.74 -6.54
CA SER A 267 9.50 -11.22 -6.47
C SER A 267 8.21 -11.83 -5.88
N ILE A 268 7.31 -11.01 -5.34
CA ILE A 268 6.05 -11.47 -4.75
C ILE A 268 4.94 -11.33 -5.79
N GLN A 269 4.02 -12.31 -5.83
CA GLN A 269 2.82 -12.26 -6.66
C GLN A 269 1.91 -11.11 -6.21
N PRO A 270 1.37 -10.26 -7.11
CA PRO A 270 0.41 -9.23 -6.74
C PRO A 270 -0.95 -9.84 -6.37
N GLN A 271 -1.72 -9.12 -5.55
CA GLN A 271 -3.13 -9.46 -5.29
C GLN A 271 -4.00 -9.16 -6.52
N ASP A 272 -3.82 -7.99 -7.13
CA ASP A 272 -4.44 -7.63 -8.42
C ASP A 272 -3.45 -7.94 -9.53
N ASP A 273 -3.90 -8.62 -10.58
CA ASP A 273 -3.07 -8.89 -11.76
C ASP A 273 -2.92 -7.65 -12.65
N ILE A 274 -2.45 -6.57 -12.04
CA ILE A 274 -2.22 -5.28 -12.70
C ILE A 274 -1.35 -5.41 -13.97
N PRO A 275 -0.25 -6.19 -13.97
CA PRO A 275 0.60 -6.28 -15.16
C PRO A 275 -0.11 -6.76 -16.41
N ASN A 276 -1.12 -7.63 -16.26
CA ASN A 276 -1.83 -8.25 -17.38
C ASN A 276 -3.20 -7.63 -17.66
N HIS A 277 -3.91 -7.17 -16.63
CA HIS A 277 -5.31 -6.77 -16.77
C HIS A 277 -5.56 -5.26 -16.68
N PHE A 278 -4.62 -4.47 -16.14
CA PHE A 278 -4.82 -3.02 -16.07
C PHE A 278 -4.75 -2.38 -17.48
N PRO A 279 -5.71 -1.55 -17.87
CA PRO A 279 -5.72 -0.87 -19.18
C PRO A 279 -4.49 0.05 -19.33
N ARG A 280 -3.55 -0.34 -20.17
CA ARG A 280 -2.24 0.35 -20.29
C ARG A 280 -2.35 1.82 -20.66
N ALA A 281 -3.37 2.21 -21.42
CA ALA A 281 -3.63 3.61 -21.79
C ALA A 281 -3.88 4.50 -20.55
N LEU A 282 -4.52 3.97 -19.50
CA LEU A 282 -4.77 4.70 -18.26
C LEU A 282 -3.48 5.02 -17.48
N ALA A 283 -2.41 4.26 -17.72
CA ALA A 283 -1.13 4.50 -17.04
C ALA A 283 -0.42 5.79 -17.52
N ASP A 284 -0.84 6.37 -18.63
CA ASP A 284 -0.36 7.65 -19.12
C ASP A 284 -1.14 8.85 -18.55
N ASP A 285 -2.34 8.59 -18.01
CA ASP A 285 -3.22 9.58 -17.44
C ASP A 285 -3.03 9.67 -15.90
N CYS A 286 -1.88 10.17 -15.48
CA CYS A 286 -1.54 10.48 -14.09
C CYS A 286 -0.34 11.44 -14.03
N ASP A 287 -0.07 12.00 -12.84
CA ASP A 287 1.00 12.98 -12.63
C ASP A 287 2.41 12.42 -12.91
N ASN A 288 2.62 11.13 -12.80
CA ASN A 288 3.91 10.50 -13.07
C ASN A 288 3.77 9.15 -13.80
N PRO A 289 3.50 9.17 -15.11
CA PRO A 289 3.30 7.96 -15.93
C PRO A 289 4.49 6.98 -15.89
N LYS A 290 5.71 7.51 -15.85
CA LYS A 290 6.92 6.67 -15.76
C LYS A 290 6.99 5.89 -14.46
N LEU A 291 6.67 6.54 -13.35
CA LEU A 291 6.61 5.89 -12.04
C LEU A 291 5.47 4.88 -11.99
N PHE A 292 4.27 5.27 -12.44
CA PHE A 292 3.10 4.39 -12.48
C PHE A 292 3.38 3.11 -13.26
N LYS A 293 3.87 3.22 -14.49
CA LYS A 293 4.22 2.06 -15.34
C LYS A 293 5.25 1.13 -14.70
N ARG A 294 6.25 1.71 -14.02
CA ARG A 294 7.23 0.91 -13.28
C ARG A 294 6.60 0.17 -12.09
N LEU A 295 5.77 0.85 -11.31
CA LEU A 295 5.10 0.27 -10.15
C LEU A 295 4.07 -0.78 -10.58
N ALA A 296 3.36 -0.54 -11.68
CA ALA A 296 2.43 -1.48 -12.30
C ALA A 296 3.11 -2.74 -12.90
N GLY A 297 4.44 -2.74 -13.01
CA GLY A 297 5.17 -3.89 -13.53
C GLY A 297 5.10 -4.03 -15.07
N PHE A 298 4.84 -2.93 -15.80
CA PHE A 298 4.74 -2.96 -17.26
C PHE A 298 6.07 -3.11 -18.00
N GLY A 299 7.17 -3.16 -17.28
CA GLY A 299 8.50 -3.42 -17.82
C GLY A 299 9.09 -4.65 -17.15
N ASN A 300 10.03 -5.31 -17.83
CA ASN A 300 10.81 -6.37 -17.22
C ASN A 300 11.67 -5.77 -16.07
N PRO A 301 11.49 -6.18 -14.80
CA PRO A 301 12.25 -5.67 -13.68
C PRO A 301 13.76 -5.96 -13.80
N TYR A 302 14.11 -6.98 -14.56
CA TYR A 302 15.48 -7.41 -14.80
C TYR A 302 16.09 -6.83 -16.09
N GLN A 303 15.36 -5.97 -16.80
CA GLN A 303 15.79 -5.38 -18.08
C GLN A 303 16.30 -6.43 -19.10
N ALA A 304 15.78 -7.65 -19.02
CA ALA A 304 16.12 -8.67 -19.99
C ALA A 304 15.68 -8.18 -21.38
N GLN A 305 16.63 -7.79 -22.20
CA GLN A 305 16.38 -7.48 -23.59
C GLN A 305 16.17 -8.80 -24.32
N VAL A 306 15.10 -8.88 -25.09
CA VAL A 306 15.01 -9.91 -26.14
C VAL A 306 16.12 -9.60 -27.11
N LEU A 307 17.15 -10.41 -27.12
CA LEU A 307 18.24 -10.27 -28.10
C LEU A 307 17.62 -10.36 -29.51
N PRO A 308 17.92 -9.43 -30.40
CA PRO A 308 17.47 -9.55 -31.77
C PRO A 308 17.97 -10.89 -32.32
N VAL A 309 17.08 -11.64 -32.98
CA VAL A 309 17.46 -12.87 -33.65
C VAL A 309 18.60 -12.54 -34.63
N PRO A 310 19.79 -13.16 -34.51
CA PRO A 310 20.87 -12.88 -35.40
C PRO A 310 20.39 -13.15 -36.85
N LYS A 311 20.55 -12.18 -37.75
CA LYS A 311 20.32 -12.39 -39.18
C LYS A 311 21.43 -13.29 -39.70
N ALA A 312 21.08 -14.35 -40.40
CA ALA A 312 22.06 -15.16 -41.09
C ALA A 312 22.85 -14.23 -42.05
N VAL A 313 24.17 -14.23 -41.92
CA VAL A 313 25.03 -13.54 -42.88
C VAL A 313 25.05 -14.46 -44.10
N SER A 314 24.44 -14.03 -45.22
CA SER A 314 24.59 -14.70 -46.51
C SER A 314 26.06 -14.66 -46.89
N SER A 315 26.64 -15.85 -47.01
CA SER A 315 28.00 -16.07 -47.54
C SER A 315 28.11 -15.66 -48.99
#